data_6f7edf1f713a2e7e1e25b16c4b17743f
#
_entry.id   6f7edf1f713a2e7e1e25b16c4b17743f
#
_cell.length_a   1.000
_cell.length_b   1.000
_cell.length_c   1.000
_cell.angle_alpha   90.00
_cell.angle_beta   90.00
_cell.angle_gamma   90.00
#
_symmetry.space_group_name_H-M   'P 1'
#
loop_
_entity.id
_entity.type
_entity.pdbx_description
1 polymer ?
#
loop_
_entity_poly.entity_id
_entity_poly.type
_entity_poly.pdbx_seq_one_letter_code
_entity_poly.pdbx_strand_id
1 'polypeptide(L)' 'VSGAGFRLCTRRSRTWFGVCLNSNGCNSQCISWEGAFHGGCGRSGFGFACFCYYRC' A
#
# COMPACT_ATOMS: atom_id res chain seq x y z
N VAL A 1 -24.02 -0.92 -13.76
CA VAL A 1 -23.47 -0.82 -13.47
C VAL A 1 -22.50 -0.70 -13.67
N SER A 2 -22.37 -0.47 -13.82
CA SER A 2 -21.53 -0.20 -13.99
C SER A 2 -20.47 -0.64 -13.62
N GLY A 3 -20.20 -0.99 -13.25
CA GLY A 3 -19.26 -1.39 -12.73
C GLY A 3 -18.24 -1.90 -13.07
N ALA A 4 -17.93 -1.57 -13.39
CA ALA A 4 -17.05 -1.98 -13.76
C ALA A 4 -15.95 -2.34 -13.20
N GLY A 5 -15.39 -2.25 -12.77
CA GLY A 5 -14.16 -2.51 -12.35
C GLY A 5 -14.06 -3.17 -11.10
N PHE A 6 -13.08 -2.88 -10.36
CA PHE A 6 -12.85 -3.47 -9.08
C PHE A 6 -12.61 -2.34 -8.10
N ARG A 7 -12.65 -2.69 -6.83
CA ARG A 7 -12.37 -1.73 -5.79
C ARG A 7 -10.99 -2.02 -5.23
N LEU A 8 -10.36 -0.99 -4.71
CA LEU A 8 -9.09 -1.13 -4.03
C LEU A 8 -9.30 -0.88 -2.55
N CYS A 9 -8.76 -1.76 -1.76
CA CYS A 9 -8.77 -1.62 -0.32
C CYS A 9 -7.37 -1.30 0.15
N THR A 10 -7.27 -0.35 1.05
CA THR A 10 -5.99 0.10 1.56
C THR A 10 -5.70 -0.54 2.90
N ARG A 11 -4.50 -1.06 3.05
CA ARG A 11 -4.06 -1.63 4.31
C ARG A 11 -2.63 -1.21 4.58
N ARG A 12 -2.31 -1.06 5.86
CA ARG A 12 -0.95 -0.76 6.23
C ARG A 12 -0.08 -1.97 5.92
N SER A 13 1.10 -1.71 5.36
CA SER A 13 2.02 -2.79 5.05
C SER A 13 2.42 -3.56 6.30
N ARG A 14 2.49 -4.86 6.17
CA ARG A 14 2.91 -5.72 7.27
C ARG A 14 4.40 -5.96 7.29
N THR A 15 5.05 -5.69 6.19
CA THR A 15 6.46 -5.99 6.05
C THR A 15 7.33 -4.75 6.10
N TRP A 16 6.73 -3.59 6.06
CA TRP A 16 7.47 -2.33 6.12
C TRP A 16 7.42 -1.79 7.54
N PHE A 17 8.58 -1.64 8.13
CA PHE A 17 8.70 -1.11 9.48
C PHE A 17 9.37 0.25 9.42
N GLY A 18 8.96 1.12 10.31
CA GLY A 18 9.52 2.43 10.41
C GLY A 18 8.88 3.41 9.45
N VAL A 19 9.51 4.56 9.30
CA VAL A 19 8.97 5.63 8.50
C VAL A 19 9.08 5.28 7.01
N CYS A 20 8.08 5.66 6.25
CA CYS A 20 8.07 5.40 4.82
C CYS A 20 8.34 6.69 4.07
N LEU A 21 9.54 6.81 3.54
CA LEU A 21 9.94 7.98 2.77
C LEU A 21 10.22 7.64 1.31
N ASN A 22 10.06 6.38 0.94
CA ASN A 22 10.33 5.93 -0.42
C ASN A 22 9.12 5.18 -0.96
N SER A 23 8.27 5.89 -1.66
CA SER A 23 7.06 5.29 -2.21
C SER A 23 7.35 4.17 -3.20
N ASN A 24 8.42 4.31 -3.98
CA ASN A 24 8.77 3.26 -4.93
C ASN A 24 9.15 1.97 -4.22
N GLY A 25 9.90 2.08 -3.14
CA GLY A 25 10.27 0.92 -2.35
C GLY A 25 9.04 0.29 -1.71
N CYS A 26 8.16 1.13 -1.18
CA CYS A 26 6.93 0.65 -0.57
C CYS A 26 6.06 -0.06 -1.61
N ASN A 27 5.93 0.52 -2.78
CA ASN A 27 5.15 -0.08 -3.86
C ASN A 27 5.71 -1.44 -4.26
N SER A 28 7.02 -1.51 -4.47
CA SER A 28 7.67 -2.75 -4.86
C SER A 28 7.49 -3.83 -3.79
N GLN A 29 7.65 -3.45 -2.55
CA GLN A 29 7.53 -4.40 -1.45
C GLN A 29 6.08 -4.88 -1.30
N CYS A 30 5.12 -3.98 -1.44
CA CYS A 30 3.72 -4.36 -1.38
C CYS A 30 3.39 -5.37 -2.46
N ILE A 31 3.88 -5.16 -3.65
CA ILE A 31 3.60 -6.06 -4.76
C ILE A 31 4.34 -7.38 -4.60
N SER A 32 5.63 -7.32 -4.33
CA SER A 32 6.47 -8.52 -4.30
C SER A 32 6.31 -9.34 -3.03
N TRP A 33 6.17 -8.69 -1.91
CA TRP A 33 6.17 -9.39 -0.62
C TRP A 33 4.78 -9.67 -0.10
N GLU A 34 3.84 -8.82 -0.40
CA GLU A 34 2.51 -8.94 0.17
C GLU A 34 1.43 -9.23 -0.85
N GLY A 35 1.80 -9.33 -2.11
CA GLY A 35 0.84 -9.64 -3.14
C GLY A 35 -0.17 -8.56 -3.40
N ALA A 36 0.17 -7.33 -3.06
CA ALA A 36 -0.73 -6.21 -3.28
C ALA A 36 -0.71 -5.76 -4.73
N PHE A 37 -1.67 -4.94 -5.08
CA PHE A 37 -1.77 -4.40 -6.42
C PHE A 37 -0.84 -3.20 -6.58
N HIS A 38 -0.77 -2.37 -5.54
CA HIS A 38 0.07 -1.18 -5.50
C HIS A 38 0.47 -0.90 -4.07
N GLY A 39 1.33 0.07 -3.91
CA GLY A 39 1.68 0.55 -2.58
C GLY A 39 2.21 1.96 -2.64
N GLY A 40 2.24 2.60 -1.51
CA GLY A 40 2.78 3.95 -1.42
C GLY A 40 2.84 4.42 0.01
N CYS A 41 3.66 5.44 0.24
CA CYS A 41 3.77 6.03 1.57
C CYS A 41 2.61 6.97 1.82
N GLY A 42 2.08 6.93 3.02
CA GLY A 42 0.98 7.78 3.41
C GLY A 42 1.15 8.24 4.84
N ARG A 43 0.42 9.27 5.21
CA ARG A 43 0.48 9.80 6.55
C ARG A 43 -0.16 8.83 7.53
N SER A 44 0.48 8.67 8.65
CA SER A 44 -0.01 7.80 9.70
C SER A 44 0.44 8.36 11.05
N GLY A 45 -0.47 8.91 11.79
CA GLY A 45 -0.13 9.46 13.08
C GLY A 45 0.89 10.56 12.98
N PHE A 46 2.05 10.36 13.57
CA PHE A 46 3.10 11.38 13.59
C PHE A 46 4.04 11.30 12.41
N GLY A 47 3.87 10.37 11.53
CA GLY A 47 4.81 10.19 10.46
C GLY A 47 4.19 9.59 9.23
N PHE A 48 4.98 8.80 8.54
CA PHE A 48 4.54 8.17 7.31
C PHE A 48 4.73 6.67 7.41
N ALA A 49 3.80 5.94 6.83
CA ALA A 49 3.86 4.49 6.82
C ALA A 49 3.63 4.01 5.39
N CYS A 50 4.02 2.77 5.15
CA CYS A 50 3.80 2.14 3.86
C CYS A 50 2.41 1.53 3.86
N PHE A 51 1.62 1.88 2.87
CA PHE A 51 0.29 1.33 2.69
C PHE A 51 0.23 0.54 1.40
N CYS A 52 -0.42 -0.59 1.45
CA CYS A 52 -0.58 -1.44 0.28
C CYS A 52 -2.04 -1.39 -0.17
N TYR A 53 -2.25 -1.44 -1.46
CA TYR A 53 -3.57 -1.40 -2.05
C TYR A 53 -3.87 -2.76 -2.64
N TYR A 54 -4.97 -3.34 -2.22
CA TYR A 54 -5.39 -4.67 -2.66
C TYR A 54 -6.70 -4.58 -3.40
N ARG A 55 -6.90 -5.55 -4.28
CA ARG A 55 -8.21 -5.67 -4.90
C ARG A 55 -9.14 -6.33 -3.89
N CYS A 56 -10.31 -5.81 -3.79
CA CYS A 56 -11.28 -6.38 -2.87
C CYS A 56 -12.70 -6.49 -3.47
#